data_e0ea223180438b9fa2a9807d3c642b4a
#
_entry.id   e0ea223180438b9fa2a9807d3c642b4a
#
_cell.length_a   1.000
_cell.length_b   1.000
_cell.length_c   1.000
_cell.angle_alpha   90.00
_cell.angle_beta   90.00
_cell.angle_gamma   90.00
#
_symmetry.space_group_name_H-M   'P 1'
#
loop_
_entity.id
_entity.type
_entity.pdbx_description
1 polymer ?
#
loop_
_entity_poly.entity_id
_entity_poly.type
_entity_poly.pdbx_seq_one_letter_code
_entity_poly.pdbx_strand_id
1 'polypeptide(L)'
;MKEGNVVQHHGLYRSEFEHDNCGIGAIVNIKGQKSHDTVANALKIVENLEHRAGKDAEGKTGDGVGILLQVSHRFFSKVCKPLGIFLGSERDYGVGMFFFPQDELKRNQAKKIFEVIVKNEGMNFLGWREVPVKADVLGSRAVECMPCIMQGFIERPKKVKQGLDFDRRLYVVRRVFEQSSDDTYVASLSSRTIVYKGMFLVKQLRMFFEDLQNPDYESAIAVVHSRFS
;
A
#
# COMPACT_ATOMS: atom_id res chain seq x y z
N MET A 1 -33.69 -32.37 7.78
CA MET A 1 -34.26 -31.02 7.77
C MET A 1 -33.42 -30.18 8.73
N LYS A 2 -32.59 -29.27 8.22
CA LYS A 2 -31.81 -28.34 9.06
C LYS A 2 -32.69 -27.12 9.37
N GLU A 3 -32.99 -26.94 10.64
CA GLU A 3 -33.70 -25.76 11.12
C GLU A 3 -32.84 -24.51 10.82
N GLY A 4 -33.38 -23.63 10.00
CA GLY A 4 -32.77 -22.35 9.72
C GLY A 4 -32.86 -21.47 10.97
N ASN A 5 -31.72 -21.01 11.47
CA ASN A 5 -31.66 -19.99 12.50
C ASN A 5 -32.37 -18.74 11.99
N VAL A 6 -33.58 -18.52 12.46
CA VAL A 6 -34.30 -17.24 12.28
C VAL A 6 -33.57 -16.21 13.17
N VAL A 7 -32.80 -15.34 12.57
CA VAL A 7 -32.20 -14.20 13.26
C VAL A 7 -33.36 -13.29 13.69
N GLN A 8 -33.67 -13.26 15.01
CA GLN A 8 -34.64 -12.33 15.56
C GLN A 8 -34.11 -10.90 15.44
N HIS A 9 -34.75 -10.13 14.59
CA HIS A 9 -34.45 -8.69 14.48
C HIS A 9 -34.94 -7.97 15.71
N HIS A 10 -34.04 -7.41 16.50
CA HIS A 10 -34.37 -6.55 17.65
C HIS A 10 -34.23 -5.07 17.23
N GLY A 11 -35.32 -4.32 17.36
CA GLY A 11 -35.35 -2.88 17.09
C GLY A 11 -35.57 -2.52 15.62
N LEU A 12 -35.09 -1.34 15.24
CA LEU A 12 -35.24 -0.77 13.88
C LEU A 12 -34.15 -1.24 12.89
N TYR A 13 -33.15 -1.96 13.37
CA TYR A 13 -32.08 -2.49 12.53
C TYR A 13 -32.59 -3.65 11.67
N ARG A 14 -32.30 -3.58 10.38
CA ARG A 14 -32.51 -4.66 9.42
C ARG A 14 -31.25 -4.84 8.58
N SER A 15 -30.64 -6.01 8.65
CA SER A 15 -29.41 -6.35 7.94
C SER A 15 -29.53 -6.21 6.39
N GLU A 16 -30.74 -6.36 5.87
CA GLU A 16 -31.04 -6.17 4.44
C GLU A 16 -30.87 -4.71 3.94
N PHE A 17 -30.88 -3.73 4.88
CA PHE A 17 -30.66 -2.32 4.58
C PHE A 17 -29.25 -1.85 4.89
N GLU A 18 -28.40 -2.75 5.38
CA GLU A 18 -27.00 -2.44 5.64
C GLU A 18 -26.24 -2.45 4.30
N HIS A 19 -25.81 -1.26 3.87
CA HIS A 19 -25.02 -1.08 2.67
C HIS A 19 -23.69 -0.43 3.05
N ASP A 20 -22.59 -1.12 2.76
CA ASP A 20 -21.26 -0.55 2.85
C ASP A 20 -21.09 0.54 1.80
N ASN A 21 -20.93 1.77 2.26
CA ASN A 21 -20.78 2.95 1.41
C ASN A 21 -19.30 3.32 1.23
N CYS A 22 -18.52 2.49 0.54
CA CYS A 22 -17.16 2.85 0.16
C CYS A 22 -17.17 3.91 -0.94
N GLY A 23 -16.26 4.88 -0.85
CA GLY A 23 -15.97 5.79 -1.94
C GLY A 23 -14.83 5.22 -2.78
N ILE A 24 -15.06 4.90 -4.04
CA ILE A 24 -14.03 4.39 -4.96
C ILE A 24 -13.95 5.32 -6.16
N GLY A 25 -12.73 5.57 -6.62
CA GLY A 25 -12.45 6.30 -7.85
C GLY A 25 -11.31 5.69 -8.62
N ALA A 26 -11.30 5.87 -9.93
CA ALA A 26 -10.22 5.45 -10.79
C ALA A 26 -9.96 6.49 -11.88
N ILE A 27 -8.70 6.60 -12.27
CA ILE A 27 -8.27 7.40 -13.43
C ILE A 27 -7.32 6.57 -14.27
N VAL A 28 -7.48 6.63 -15.58
CA VAL A 28 -6.67 5.87 -16.54
C VAL A 28 -6.33 6.74 -17.73
N ASN A 29 -5.07 6.80 -18.10
CA ASN A 29 -4.64 7.31 -19.39
C ASN A 29 -4.79 6.19 -20.43
N ILE A 30 -5.73 6.33 -21.35
CA ILE A 30 -6.07 5.30 -22.36
C ILE A 30 -4.88 4.97 -23.27
N LYS A 31 -3.99 5.93 -23.50
CA LYS A 31 -2.78 5.76 -24.32
C LYS A 31 -1.62 5.15 -23.51
N GLY A 32 -1.81 4.88 -22.22
CA GLY A 32 -0.78 4.32 -21.34
C GLY A 32 0.36 5.28 -21.01
N GLN A 33 0.21 6.58 -21.29
CA GLN A 33 1.23 7.59 -20.98
C GLN A 33 1.21 7.86 -19.48
N LYS A 34 2.35 7.64 -18.84
CA LYS A 34 2.54 7.90 -17.41
C LYS A 34 2.77 9.39 -17.18
N SER A 35 2.14 9.94 -16.17
CA SER A 35 2.36 11.31 -15.72
C SER A 35 2.12 11.47 -14.22
N HIS A 36 2.69 12.50 -13.63
CA HIS A 36 2.38 12.89 -12.25
C HIS A 36 0.97 13.45 -12.14
N ASP A 37 0.42 14.03 -13.20
CA ASP A 37 -0.96 14.53 -13.22
C ASP A 37 -1.98 13.43 -12.95
N THR A 38 -1.72 12.20 -13.41
CA THR A 38 -2.58 11.05 -13.07
C THR A 38 -2.60 10.81 -11.57
N VAL A 39 -1.45 10.91 -10.88
CA VAL A 39 -1.36 10.76 -9.42
C VAL A 39 -2.09 11.92 -8.73
N ALA A 40 -1.80 13.15 -9.11
CA ALA A 40 -2.40 14.36 -8.53
C ALA A 40 -3.93 14.39 -8.68
N ASN A 41 -4.44 14.01 -9.86
CA ASN A 41 -5.87 13.94 -10.13
C ASN A 41 -6.55 12.79 -9.36
N ALA A 42 -5.90 11.63 -9.21
CA ALA A 42 -6.42 10.53 -8.39
C ALA A 42 -6.55 10.95 -6.91
N LEU A 43 -5.55 11.65 -6.38
CA LEU A 43 -5.62 12.21 -5.03
C LEU A 43 -6.76 13.24 -4.90
N LYS A 44 -6.99 14.07 -5.92
CA LYS A 44 -8.13 14.99 -5.94
C LYS A 44 -9.48 14.26 -5.99
N ILE A 45 -9.56 13.14 -6.71
CA ILE A 45 -10.77 12.30 -6.72
C ILE A 45 -11.09 11.82 -5.31
N VAL A 46 -10.12 11.27 -4.57
CA VAL A 46 -10.37 10.78 -3.21
C VAL A 46 -10.67 11.91 -2.23
N GLU A 47 -10.06 13.07 -2.38
CA GLU A 47 -10.37 14.27 -1.59
C GLU A 47 -11.84 14.70 -1.80
N ASN A 48 -12.36 14.63 -3.02
CA ASN A 48 -13.76 14.91 -3.34
C ASN A 48 -14.74 13.88 -2.75
N LEU A 49 -14.27 12.69 -2.36
CA LEU A 49 -15.05 11.65 -1.69
C LEU A 49 -15.10 11.82 -0.16
N GLU A 50 -14.66 12.96 0.38
CA GLU A 50 -14.65 13.24 1.83
C GLU A 50 -16.01 13.02 2.50
N HIS A 51 -17.11 13.31 1.80
CA HIS A 51 -18.48 13.09 2.28
C HIS A 51 -18.83 11.59 2.48
N ARG A 52 -18.02 10.68 1.94
CA ARG A 52 -18.14 9.23 2.09
C ARG A 52 -17.19 8.67 3.17
N ALA A 53 -16.26 9.47 3.66
CA ALA A 53 -15.28 9.07 4.65
C ALA A 53 -15.85 9.19 6.06
N GLY A 54 -15.63 8.16 6.88
CA GLY A 54 -15.88 8.26 8.32
C GLY A 54 -14.78 9.06 9.03
N LYS A 55 -15.15 9.68 10.13
CA LYS A 55 -14.23 10.42 11.01
C LYS A 55 -14.44 9.94 12.44
N ASP A 56 -13.34 9.88 13.19
CA ASP A 56 -13.42 9.62 14.64
C ASP A 56 -14.04 10.80 15.39
N ALA A 57 -14.27 10.63 16.70
CA ALA A 57 -14.85 11.66 17.55
C ALA A 57 -13.99 12.95 17.62
N GLU A 58 -12.68 12.86 17.41
CA GLU A 58 -11.77 14.00 17.39
C GLU A 58 -11.74 14.71 16.03
N GLY A 59 -12.31 14.08 14.99
CA GLY A 59 -12.30 14.58 13.62
C GLY A 59 -10.91 14.61 12.97
N LYS A 60 -9.93 13.93 13.55
CA LYS A 60 -8.52 13.93 13.11
C LYS A 60 -8.03 12.59 12.56
N THR A 61 -8.75 11.52 12.85
CA THR A 61 -8.47 10.17 12.34
C THR A 61 -9.64 9.72 11.47
N GLY A 62 -9.38 9.06 10.36
CA GLY A 62 -10.41 8.58 9.43
C GLY A 62 -10.49 7.06 9.39
N ASP A 63 -11.56 6.53 8.80
CA ASP A 63 -11.80 5.09 8.62
C ASP A 63 -10.81 4.44 7.64
N GLY A 64 -10.02 5.23 6.96
CA GLY A 64 -9.01 4.76 6.03
C GLY A 64 -9.14 5.38 4.65
N VAL A 65 -8.00 5.52 3.99
CA VAL A 65 -7.89 6.00 2.62
C VAL A 65 -6.67 5.36 1.97
N GLY A 66 -6.74 5.11 0.67
CA GLY A 66 -5.62 4.55 -0.05
C GLY A 66 -5.62 4.88 -1.54
N ILE A 67 -4.45 4.72 -2.13
CA ILE A 67 -4.21 4.85 -3.56
C ILE A 67 -3.34 3.69 -4.04
N LEU A 68 -3.79 3.04 -5.11
CA LEU A 68 -3.01 2.08 -5.88
C LEU A 68 -2.48 2.79 -7.12
N LEU A 69 -1.18 2.71 -7.33
CA LEU A 69 -0.45 3.30 -8.46
C LEU A 69 0.39 2.24 -9.16
N GLN A 70 0.84 2.52 -10.39
CA GLN A 70 1.91 1.75 -10.99
C GLN A 70 3.24 2.02 -10.27
N VAL A 71 4.14 1.02 -10.27
CA VAL A 71 5.52 1.21 -9.84
C VAL A 71 6.19 2.20 -10.80
N SER A 72 6.51 3.39 -10.31
CA SER A 72 7.19 4.42 -11.09
C SER A 72 8.69 4.15 -11.14
N HIS A 73 9.18 3.60 -12.25
CA HIS A 73 10.60 3.32 -12.42
C HIS A 73 11.45 4.59 -12.36
N ARG A 74 10.97 5.69 -12.96
CA ARG A 74 11.61 6.99 -12.93
C ARG A 74 11.84 7.49 -11.50
N PHE A 75 10.80 7.41 -10.66
CA PHE A 75 10.87 7.81 -9.26
C PHE A 75 11.80 6.89 -8.47
N PHE A 76 11.54 5.57 -8.48
CA PHE A 76 12.30 4.63 -7.65
C PHE A 76 13.78 4.58 -8.01
N SER A 77 14.15 4.68 -9.29
CA SER A 77 15.55 4.74 -9.71
C SER A 77 16.30 5.94 -9.11
N LYS A 78 15.62 7.07 -8.95
CA LYS A 78 16.22 8.26 -8.34
C LYS A 78 16.37 8.14 -6.83
N VAL A 79 15.32 7.71 -6.13
CA VAL A 79 15.30 7.69 -4.66
C VAL A 79 16.05 6.48 -4.07
N CYS A 80 16.23 5.41 -4.82
CA CYS A 80 16.98 4.22 -4.39
C CYS A 80 18.50 4.35 -4.60
N LYS A 81 18.94 5.07 -5.62
CA LYS A 81 20.36 5.23 -5.95
C LYS A 81 21.21 5.76 -4.78
N PRO A 82 20.80 6.81 -4.04
CA PRO A 82 21.57 7.30 -2.89
C PRO A 82 21.68 6.29 -1.74
N LEU A 83 20.76 5.31 -1.68
CA LEU A 83 20.74 4.24 -0.67
C LEU A 83 21.58 3.01 -1.09
N GLY A 84 22.28 3.08 -2.22
CA GLY A 84 23.03 1.94 -2.76
C GLY A 84 22.13 0.84 -3.35
N ILE A 85 20.85 1.10 -3.57
CA ILE A 85 19.90 0.15 -4.16
C ILE A 85 19.86 0.41 -5.66
N PHE A 86 20.45 -0.50 -6.43
CA PHE A 86 20.51 -0.40 -7.88
C PHE A 86 19.41 -1.25 -8.50
N LEU A 87 18.39 -0.59 -9.03
CA LEU A 87 17.28 -1.23 -9.73
C LEU A 87 17.68 -1.54 -11.18
N GLY A 88 17.29 -2.72 -11.67
CA GLY A 88 17.39 -3.04 -13.09
C GLY A 88 16.46 -2.20 -13.97
N SER A 89 16.09 -2.71 -15.12
CA SER A 89 15.11 -2.06 -15.99
C SER A 89 13.71 -2.06 -15.36
N GLU A 90 12.81 -1.28 -15.92
CA GLU A 90 11.40 -1.29 -15.53
C GLU A 90 10.84 -2.73 -15.56
N ARG A 91 10.13 -3.12 -14.49
CA ARG A 91 9.57 -4.47 -14.27
C ARG A 91 10.58 -5.59 -14.03
N ASP A 92 11.88 -5.29 -13.95
CA ASP A 92 12.91 -6.25 -13.56
C ASP A 92 13.11 -6.34 -12.05
N TYR A 93 12.27 -5.65 -11.30
CA TYR A 93 12.22 -5.72 -9.85
C TYR A 93 10.79 -5.61 -9.33
N GLY A 94 10.57 -6.16 -8.15
CA GLY A 94 9.34 -6.00 -7.37
C GLY A 94 9.54 -5.00 -6.23
N VAL A 95 8.48 -4.29 -5.88
CA VAL A 95 8.46 -3.38 -4.73
C VAL A 95 7.39 -3.83 -3.76
N GLY A 96 7.79 -4.01 -2.49
CA GLY A 96 6.89 -4.26 -1.38
C GLY A 96 6.66 -2.99 -0.56
N MET A 97 5.44 -2.78 -0.08
CA MET A 97 5.09 -1.78 0.92
C MET A 97 4.76 -2.48 2.22
N PHE A 98 5.55 -2.22 3.26
CA PHE A 98 5.50 -2.90 4.54
C PHE A 98 5.21 -1.93 5.67
N PHE A 99 4.36 -2.34 6.60
CA PHE A 99 4.07 -1.65 7.84
C PHE A 99 4.61 -2.50 8.98
N PHE A 100 5.78 -2.11 9.49
CA PHE A 100 6.50 -2.79 10.54
C PHE A 100 6.16 -2.22 11.92
N PRO A 101 6.35 -3.00 13.00
CA PRO A 101 6.25 -2.48 14.36
C PRO A 101 7.30 -1.39 14.64
N GLN A 102 7.00 -0.48 15.56
CA GLN A 102 7.94 0.56 16.00
C GLN A 102 9.14 -0.04 16.78
N ASP A 103 8.92 -1.17 17.46
CA ASP A 103 9.98 -1.88 18.14
C ASP A 103 11.09 -2.29 17.15
N GLU A 104 12.30 -1.81 17.40
CA GLU A 104 13.44 -1.99 16.50
C GLU A 104 13.87 -3.46 16.39
N LEU A 105 13.85 -4.21 17.49
CA LEU A 105 14.22 -5.63 17.50
C LEU A 105 13.24 -6.44 16.65
N LYS A 106 11.93 -6.27 16.90
CA LYS A 106 10.88 -6.94 16.13
C LYS A 106 10.95 -6.57 14.66
N ARG A 107 11.13 -5.29 14.35
CA ARG A 107 11.29 -4.80 12.98
C ARG A 107 12.48 -5.43 12.27
N ASN A 108 13.65 -5.45 12.93
CA ASN A 108 14.86 -6.02 12.34
C ASN A 108 14.75 -7.55 12.18
N GLN A 109 14.09 -8.24 13.09
CA GLN A 109 13.79 -9.67 12.97
C GLN A 109 12.86 -9.92 11.77
N ALA A 110 11.77 -9.19 11.64
CA ALA A 110 10.83 -9.34 10.52
C ALA A 110 11.52 -9.05 9.17
N LYS A 111 12.33 -8.00 9.08
CA LYS A 111 13.15 -7.70 7.89
C LYS A 111 14.04 -8.87 7.53
N LYS A 112 14.70 -9.47 8.52
CA LYS A 112 15.60 -10.61 8.30
C LYS A 112 14.85 -11.85 7.83
N ILE A 113 13.69 -12.14 8.42
CA ILE A 113 12.82 -13.24 7.97
C ILE A 113 12.45 -13.03 6.49
N PHE A 114 12.02 -11.82 6.10
CA PHE A 114 11.67 -11.51 4.73
C PHE A 114 12.85 -11.73 3.76
N GLU A 115 14.05 -11.24 4.10
CA GLU A 115 15.26 -11.41 3.29
C GLU A 115 15.61 -12.90 3.09
N VAL A 116 15.46 -13.71 4.15
CA VAL A 116 15.69 -15.16 4.07
C VAL A 116 14.68 -15.84 3.17
N ILE A 117 13.40 -15.47 3.27
CA ILE A 117 12.34 -16.02 2.42
C ILE A 117 12.63 -15.69 0.95
N VAL A 118 12.95 -14.42 0.64
CA VAL A 118 13.29 -14.00 -0.73
C VAL A 118 14.45 -14.84 -1.29
N LYS A 119 15.49 -15.05 -0.49
CA LYS A 119 16.65 -15.88 -0.87
C LYS A 119 16.26 -17.34 -1.08
N ASN A 120 15.44 -17.92 -0.20
CA ASN A 120 15.00 -19.31 -0.30
C ASN A 120 14.12 -19.55 -1.54
N GLU A 121 13.36 -18.52 -1.98
CA GLU A 121 12.59 -18.53 -3.22
C GLU A 121 13.47 -18.27 -4.47
N GLY A 122 14.80 -18.24 -4.31
CA GLY A 122 15.75 -18.11 -5.41
C GLY A 122 15.82 -16.72 -6.01
N MET A 123 15.48 -15.69 -5.24
CA MET A 123 15.52 -14.29 -5.66
C MET A 123 16.57 -13.50 -4.86
N ASN A 124 16.97 -12.35 -5.39
CA ASN A 124 17.91 -11.45 -4.75
C ASN A 124 17.17 -10.27 -4.12
N PHE A 125 17.40 -10.02 -2.85
CA PHE A 125 16.91 -8.85 -2.15
C PHE A 125 17.88 -7.69 -2.36
N LEU A 126 17.39 -6.56 -2.88
CA LEU A 126 18.21 -5.41 -3.27
C LEU A 126 18.41 -4.42 -2.10
N GLY A 127 17.42 -4.29 -1.23
CA GLY A 127 17.52 -3.39 -0.07
C GLY A 127 16.19 -2.87 0.44
N TRP A 128 16.27 -2.19 1.59
CA TRP A 128 15.15 -1.50 2.24
C TRP A 128 15.26 0.01 2.08
N ARG A 129 14.14 0.65 1.82
CA ARG A 129 13.96 2.10 1.83
C ARG A 129 12.91 2.48 2.87
N GLU A 130 13.21 3.36 3.78
CA GLU A 130 12.20 3.97 4.62
C GLU A 130 11.39 4.97 3.80
N VAL A 131 10.06 4.92 3.95
CA VAL A 131 9.17 5.83 3.24
C VAL A 131 9.12 7.16 3.98
N PRO A 132 9.47 8.29 3.34
CA PRO A 132 9.40 9.59 3.99
C PRO A 132 7.93 9.96 4.24
N VAL A 133 7.62 10.24 5.51
CA VAL A 133 6.26 10.56 5.96
C VAL A 133 6.27 11.78 6.88
N LYS A 134 5.16 12.55 6.85
CA LYS A 134 4.91 13.68 7.74
C LYS A 134 3.91 13.28 8.82
N ALA A 135 4.41 12.89 9.99
CA ALA A 135 3.57 12.44 11.10
C ALA A 135 2.77 13.59 11.76
N ASP A 136 3.22 14.83 11.61
CA ASP A 136 2.59 16.04 12.17
C ASP A 136 1.19 16.34 11.60
N VAL A 137 0.86 15.76 10.44
CA VAL A 137 -0.48 15.88 9.84
C VAL A 137 -1.52 14.95 10.47
N LEU A 138 -1.09 14.01 11.34
CA LEU A 138 -1.94 13.00 11.95
C LEU A 138 -2.51 13.45 13.29
N GLY A 139 -3.62 12.84 13.72
CA GLY A 139 -4.10 12.95 15.10
C GLY A 139 -3.22 12.16 16.08
N SER A 140 -3.26 12.52 17.37
CA SER A 140 -2.42 11.91 18.42
C SER A 140 -2.55 10.38 18.48
N ARG A 141 -3.76 9.86 18.39
CA ARG A 141 -4.03 8.41 18.37
C ARG A 141 -3.39 7.69 17.18
N ALA A 142 -3.43 8.33 15.99
CA ALA A 142 -2.82 7.75 14.80
C ALA A 142 -1.29 7.73 14.90
N VAL A 143 -0.69 8.75 15.52
CA VAL A 143 0.76 8.81 15.79
C VAL A 143 1.20 7.73 16.76
N GLU A 144 0.44 7.49 17.85
CA GLU A 144 0.77 6.48 18.87
C GLU A 144 0.84 5.06 18.29
N CYS A 145 0.01 4.73 17.32
CA CYS A 145 -0.02 3.41 16.67
C CYS A 145 0.57 3.40 15.26
N MET A 146 1.23 4.47 14.84
CA MET A 146 1.82 4.58 13.51
C MET A 146 2.91 3.51 13.32
N PRO A 147 2.85 2.68 12.28
CA PRO A 147 3.90 1.73 11.98
C PRO A 147 5.15 2.42 11.38
N CYS A 148 6.29 1.73 11.43
CA CYS A 148 7.44 2.08 10.60
C CYS A 148 7.15 1.63 9.15
N ILE A 149 7.06 2.56 8.21
CA ILE A 149 6.68 2.27 6.83
C ILE A 149 7.93 2.13 5.97
N MET A 150 8.11 0.97 5.37
CA MET A 150 9.27 0.68 4.54
C MET A 150 8.90 0.06 3.20
N GLN A 151 9.77 0.28 2.22
CA GLN A 151 9.72 -0.38 0.92
C GLN A 151 10.88 -1.36 0.80
N GLY A 152 10.57 -2.60 0.38
CA GLY A 152 11.57 -3.64 0.09
C GLY A 152 11.63 -3.90 -1.41
N PHE A 153 12.85 -4.05 -1.95
CA PHE A 153 13.09 -4.24 -3.38
C PHE A 153 13.66 -5.61 -3.65
N ILE A 154 13.07 -6.33 -4.62
CA ILE A 154 13.46 -7.69 -4.99
C ILE A 154 13.79 -7.72 -6.47
N GLU A 155 14.95 -8.24 -6.83
CA GLU A 155 15.37 -8.42 -8.22
C GLU A 155 14.64 -9.61 -8.85
N ARG A 156 14.20 -9.44 -10.10
CA ARG A 156 13.63 -10.53 -10.91
C ARG A 156 14.73 -11.48 -11.35
N PRO A 157 14.65 -12.80 -11.05
CA PRO A 157 15.60 -13.77 -11.56
C PRO A 157 15.57 -13.82 -13.10
N LYS A 158 16.72 -13.89 -13.76
CA LYS A 158 16.84 -13.94 -15.23
C LYS A 158 16.01 -15.07 -15.87
N LYS A 159 15.82 -16.19 -15.16
CA LYS A 159 15.04 -17.35 -15.64
C LYS A 159 13.53 -17.16 -15.52
N VAL A 160 13.05 -16.14 -14.80
CA VAL A 160 11.64 -15.86 -14.60
C VAL A 160 11.19 -14.77 -15.58
N LYS A 161 10.11 -15.01 -16.33
CA LYS A 161 9.56 -14.03 -17.25
C LYS A 161 8.99 -12.82 -16.50
N GLN A 162 9.09 -11.63 -17.10
CA GLN A 162 8.42 -10.44 -16.61
C GLN A 162 6.89 -10.61 -16.58
N GLY A 163 6.22 -9.80 -15.76
CA GLY A 163 4.78 -9.80 -15.66
C GLY A 163 4.26 -10.87 -14.68
N LEU A 164 3.25 -11.61 -15.07
CA LEU A 164 2.54 -12.52 -14.18
C LEU A 164 3.43 -13.61 -13.55
N ASP A 165 4.42 -14.11 -14.25
CA ASP A 165 5.28 -15.17 -13.71
C ASP A 165 6.13 -14.65 -12.55
N PHE A 166 6.65 -13.43 -12.68
CA PHE A 166 7.37 -12.80 -11.59
C PHE A 166 6.43 -12.39 -10.44
N ASP A 167 5.26 -11.80 -10.75
CA ASP A 167 4.28 -11.44 -9.72
C ASP A 167 3.77 -12.65 -8.93
N ARG A 168 3.64 -13.84 -9.56
CA ARG A 168 3.31 -15.09 -8.85
C ARG A 168 4.39 -15.48 -7.84
N ARG A 169 5.68 -15.30 -8.20
CA ARG A 169 6.79 -15.52 -7.25
C ARG A 169 6.75 -14.54 -6.08
N LEU A 170 6.53 -13.27 -6.38
CA LEU A 170 6.36 -12.24 -5.33
C LEU A 170 5.16 -12.55 -4.43
N TYR A 171 4.06 -13.07 -4.99
CA TYR A 171 2.90 -13.51 -4.21
C TYR A 171 3.25 -14.66 -3.25
N VAL A 172 4.02 -15.65 -3.69
CA VAL A 172 4.49 -16.76 -2.82
C VAL A 172 5.32 -16.19 -1.67
N VAL A 173 6.32 -15.33 -1.96
CA VAL A 173 7.12 -14.67 -0.93
C VAL A 173 6.25 -13.92 0.07
N ARG A 174 5.27 -13.16 -0.40
CA ARG A 174 4.32 -12.44 0.44
C ARG A 174 3.57 -13.38 1.37
N ARG A 175 2.99 -14.45 0.84
CA ARG A 175 2.18 -15.40 1.63
C ARG A 175 3.01 -16.14 2.68
N VAL A 176 4.21 -16.59 2.33
CA VAL A 176 5.14 -17.23 3.28
C VAL A 176 5.53 -16.25 4.38
N PHE A 177 5.82 -15.00 4.03
CA PHE A 177 6.17 -13.96 5.00
C PHE A 177 5.00 -13.62 5.94
N GLU A 178 3.78 -13.44 5.41
CA GLU A 178 2.58 -13.18 6.20
C GLU A 178 2.26 -14.30 7.20
N GLN A 179 2.65 -15.54 6.89
CA GLN A 179 2.51 -16.68 7.81
C GLN A 179 3.65 -16.76 8.85
N SER A 180 4.75 -16.05 8.63
CA SER A 180 5.96 -16.11 9.45
C SER A 180 6.14 -14.88 10.36
N SER A 181 5.30 -13.87 10.22
CA SER A 181 5.42 -12.59 10.94
C SER A 181 4.03 -11.99 11.21
N ASP A 182 3.57 -12.11 12.44
CA ASP A 182 2.23 -11.64 12.86
C ASP A 182 2.19 -10.10 13.06
N ASP A 183 3.33 -9.49 13.38
CA ASP A 183 3.42 -8.06 13.73
C ASP A 183 3.67 -7.15 12.50
N THR A 184 3.68 -7.72 11.28
CA THR A 184 3.98 -6.95 10.06
C THR A 184 2.84 -7.07 9.05
N TYR A 185 2.39 -5.92 8.55
CA TYR A 185 1.39 -5.89 7.48
C TYR A 185 2.03 -5.57 6.13
N VAL A 186 1.74 -6.39 5.11
CA VAL A 186 2.19 -6.17 3.73
C VAL A 186 1.05 -5.55 2.92
N ALA A 187 1.11 -4.24 2.68
CA ALA A 187 0.08 -3.54 1.91
C ALA A 187 0.08 -3.96 0.43
N SER A 188 1.26 -4.14 -0.15
CA SER A 188 1.43 -4.64 -1.52
C SER A 188 2.82 -5.24 -1.72
N LEU A 189 2.96 -6.18 -2.67
CA LEU A 189 4.23 -6.67 -3.17
C LEU A 189 4.04 -7.08 -4.64
N SER A 190 4.55 -6.28 -5.57
CA SER A 190 4.33 -6.48 -7.01
C SER A 190 5.43 -5.82 -7.84
N SER A 191 5.61 -6.29 -9.07
CA SER A 191 6.47 -5.66 -10.08
C SER A 191 5.75 -4.56 -10.87
N ARG A 192 4.45 -4.40 -10.69
CA ARG A 192 3.59 -3.53 -11.51
C ARG A 192 2.91 -2.43 -10.73
N THR A 193 2.46 -2.72 -9.53
CA THR A 193 1.63 -1.82 -8.72
C THR A 193 2.13 -1.71 -7.29
N ILE A 194 1.85 -0.59 -6.66
CA ILE A 194 2.14 -0.32 -5.26
C ILE A 194 0.95 0.36 -4.61
N VAL A 195 0.71 0.11 -3.33
CA VAL A 195 -0.40 0.69 -2.56
C VAL A 195 0.15 1.55 -1.44
N TYR A 196 -0.27 2.81 -1.41
CA TYR A 196 -0.12 3.72 -0.28
C TYR A 196 -1.46 3.82 0.42
N LYS A 197 -1.52 3.52 1.72
CA LYS A 197 -2.77 3.58 2.49
C LYS A 197 -2.52 3.78 3.97
N GLY A 198 -3.56 4.16 4.69
CA GLY A 198 -3.54 4.25 6.15
C GLY A 198 -4.89 4.69 6.69
N MET A 199 -5.03 4.68 8.01
CA MET A 199 -6.22 5.17 8.70
C MET A 199 -6.16 6.69 8.81
N PHE A 200 -6.35 7.35 7.68
CA PHE A 200 -6.27 8.80 7.52
C PHE A 200 -7.62 9.40 7.18
N LEU A 201 -7.74 10.70 7.38
CA LEU A 201 -8.68 11.52 6.64
C LEU A 201 -8.22 11.61 5.17
N VAL A 202 -9.15 11.72 4.24
CA VAL A 202 -8.84 11.69 2.80
C VAL A 202 -7.77 12.71 2.37
N LYS A 203 -7.76 13.90 2.97
CA LYS A 203 -6.77 14.95 2.69
C LYS A 203 -5.38 14.63 3.24
N GLN A 204 -5.30 13.83 4.31
CA GLN A 204 -4.03 13.48 4.94
C GLN A 204 -3.19 12.53 4.07
N LEU A 205 -3.79 11.69 3.22
CA LEU A 205 -3.05 10.76 2.37
C LEU A 205 -1.95 11.46 1.55
N ARG A 206 -2.31 12.54 0.86
CA ARG A 206 -1.35 13.36 0.08
C ARG A 206 -0.30 14.00 0.95
N MET A 207 -0.71 14.56 2.10
CA MET A 207 0.20 15.30 2.98
C MET A 207 1.16 14.37 3.71
N PHE A 208 0.70 13.19 4.11
CA PHE A 208 1.46 12.22 4.88
C PHE A 208 2.58 11.56 4.07
N PHE A 209 2.27 11.03 2.87
CA PHE A 209 3.27 10.39 2.02
C PHE A 209 3.96 11.40 1.09
N GLU A 210 5.22 11.77 1.39
CA GLU A 210 5.98 12.72 0.55
C GLU A 210 6.21 12.19 -0.86
N ASP A 211 6.31 10.86 -1.03
CA ASP A 211 6.45 10.21 -2.33
C ASP A 211 5.34 10.62 -3.31
N LEU A 212 4.11 10.79 -2.81
CA LEU A 212 2.95 11.13 -3.64
C LEU A 212 2.96 12.58 -4.15
N GLN A 213 3.82 13.43 -3.58
CA GLN A 213 4.00 14.83 -3.99
C GLN A 213 5.18 15.00 -4.94
N ASN A 214 5.99 13.96 -5.13
CA ASN A 214 7.19 14.03 -5.95
C ASN A 214 6.83 14.05 -7.45
N PRO A 215 7.23 15.07 -8.23
CA PRO A 215 6.89 15.17 -9.66
C PRO A 215 7.46 14.06 -10.53
N ASP A 216 8.48 13.33 -10.06
CA ASP A 216 9.00 12.17 -10.75
C ASP A 216 8.15 10.91 -10.54
N TYR A 217 7.21 10.94 -9.59
CA TYR A 217 6.27 9.83 -9.41
C TYR A 217 5.18 9.89 -10.47
N GLU A 218 5.29 9.02 -11.46
CA GLU A 218 4.39 8.97 -12.60
C GLU A 218 3.60 7.66 -12.67
N SER A 219 2.36 7.71 -13.13
CA SER A 219 1.50 6.57 -13.36
C SER A 219 0.56 6.83 -14.53
N ALA A 220 0.16 5.79 -15.25
CA ALA A 220 -0.88 5.87 -16.28
C ALA A 220 -2.25 5.41 -15.75
N ILE A 221 -2.28 4.76 -14.58
CA ILE A 221 -3.49 4.31 -13.90
C ILE A 221 -3.38 4.54 -12.40
N ALA A 222 -4.45 4.99 -11.79
CA ALA A 222 -4.58 5.07 -10.35
C ALA A 222 -5.99 4.64 -9.93
N VAL A 223 -6.08 3.91 -8.82
CA VAL A 223 -7.33 3.55 -8.15
C VAL A 223 -7.27 4.05 -6.72
N VAL A 224 -8.31 4.74 -6.29
CA VAL A 224 -8.39 5.32 -4.94
C VAL A 224 -9.64 4.82 -4.22
N HIS A 225 -9.56 4.77 -2.90
CA HIS A 225 -10.70 4.48 -2.05
C HIS A 225 -10.69 5.36 -0.80
N SER A 226 -11.89 5.69 -0.31
CA SER A 226 -12.13 6.40 0.94
C SER A 226 -12.98 5.52 1.84
N ARG A 227 -12.44 4.72 2.62
CA ARG A 227 -12.84 3.86 3.74
C ARG A 227 -12.01 2.59 3.72
N PHE A 228 -11.89 1.99 4.88
CA PHE A 228 -11.25 0.68 5.00
C PHE A 228 -12.29 -0.40 4.66
N SER A 229 -11.93 -1.28 3.75
CA SER A 229 -12.67 -2.51 3.45
C SER A 229 -11.85 -3.71 3.89
#